data_413c4af9e250cc7b61760ab2eccebfa2
#
_entry.id   413c4af9e250cc7b61760ab2eccebfa2
#
_cell.length_a   1.000
_cell.length_b   1.000
_cell.length_c   1.000
_cell.angle_alpha   90.00
_cell.angle_beta   90.00
_cell.angle_gamma   90.00
#
_symmetry.space_group_name_H-M   'P 1'
#
loop_
_entity.id
_entity.type
_entity.pdbx_description
1 polymer ?
#
loop_
_entity_poly.entity_id
_entity_poly.type
_entity_poly.pdbx_seq_one_letter_code
_entity_poly.pdbx_strand_id
1 'polypeptide(L)'
;MKLISPKTALASLLGCAFVAMKLIYFRDLSDLPMIIIVGYVSIRGLYVAFSKAAYEEEEREQRRTKLLYRKLFGRFAYVASDVPIALVLLAALLALFCPLTDALRAVLITLLTLASIYTIYFGWYVLSNKRTYIEDKDSENGELRVEEENAWKMVSRVHSIVLVLLMVLGGLYLYFGAPYIYLNNRKLKTTITSLDCNSAILEDIVPFEWTMVYTFGPYTSKDYMKRIVGVQSPALRESINEGMVDVVFTDRGRVVASVCAYPENLGYDLKISGEKATYPGGGCTYLEYGDQAVFKVTKEDDLVRLYARVE
;
A
#
# COMPACT_ATOMS: atom_id res chain seq x y z
N MET A 1 11.75 33.27 -13.80
CA MET A 1 12.02 32.58 -12.54
C MET A 1 13.43 32.01 -12.60
N LYS A 2 14.34 32.41 -11.69
CA LYS A 2 15.75 31.98 -11.73
C LYS A 2 15.89 30.64 -10.99
N LEU A 3 16.49 29.68 -11.65
CA LEU A 3 16.77 28.35 -11.05
C LEU A 3 17.87 28.48 -10.00
N ILE A 4 17.60 28.09 -8.76
CA ILE A 4 18.51 28.24 -7.61
C ILE A 4 19.26 26.93 -7.37
N SER A 5 18.56 25.79 -7.45
CA SER A 5 19.18 24.46 -7.28
C SER A 5 18.90 23.55 -8.48
N PRO A 6 19.82 23.44 -9.45
CA PRO A 6 19.62 22.59 -10.62
C PRO A 6 19.53 21.09 -10.28
N LYS A 7 20.26 20.64 -9.23
CA LYS A 7 20.19 19.23 -8.79
C LYS A 7 18.81 18.87 -8.22
N THR A 8 18.28 19.74 -7.36
CA THR A 8 16.94 19.54 -6.76
C THR A 8 15.85 19.61 -7.83
N ALA A 9 15.98 20.58 -8.77
CA ALA A 9 15.04 20.69 -9.89
C ALA A 9 15.02 19.43 -10.76
N LEU A 10 16.20 18.90 -11.13
CA LEU A 10 16.32 17.71 -11.95
C LEU A 10 15.69 16.48 -11.24
N ALA A 11 16.05 16.26 -9.99
CA ALA A 11 15.49 15.16 -9.20
C ALA A 11 13.95 15.24 -9.09
N SER A 12 13.44 16.46 -8.88
CA SER A 12 11.99 16.70 -8.77
C SER A 12 11.27 16.54 -10.11
N LEU A 13 11.87 16.95 -11.21
CA LEU A 13 11.32 16.73 -12.56
C LEU A 13 11.27 15.25 -12.90
N LEU A 14 12.31 14.47 -12.55
CA LEU A 14 12.29 13.01 -12.72
C LEU A 14 11.18 12.37 -11.88
N GLY A 15 10.97 12.81 -10.65
CA GLY A 15 9.86 12.36 -9.82
C GLY A 15 8.49 12.71 -10.40
N CYS A 16 8.31 13.93 -10.95
CA CYS A 16 7.07 14.31 -11.64
C CYS A 16 6.83 13.46 -12.91
N ALA A 17 7.88 13.21 -13.70
CA ALA A 17 7.79 12.36 -14.88
C ALA A 17 7.41 10.93 -14.51
N PHE A 18 7.97 10.40 -13.43
CA PHE A 18 7.61 9.09 -12.88
C PHE A 18 6.13 9.05 -12.47
N VAL A 19 5.64 10.06 -11.72
CA VAL A 19 4.24 10.17 -11.33
C VAL A 19 3.33 10.24 -12.55
N ALA A 20 3.67 11.04 -13.55
CA ALA A 20 2.91 11.15 -14.78
C ALA A 20 2.84 9.81 -15.54
N MET A 21 3.98 9.11 -15.65
CA MET A 21 4.04 7.79 -16.26
C MET A 21 3.15 6.78 -15.50
N LYS A 22 3.23 6.77 -14.18
CA LYS A 22 2.39 5.91 -13.33
C LYS A 22 0.90 6.24 -13.45
N LEU A 23 0.52 7.51 -13.60
CA LEU A 23 -0.87 7.91 -13.82
C LEU A 23 -1.39 7.48 -15.20
N ILE A 24 -0.56 7.55 -16.26
CA ILE A 24 -0.92 7.10 -17.61
C ILE A 24 -1.13 5.57 -17.64
N TYR A 25 -0.25 4.83 -16.96
CA TYR A 25 -0.32 3.37 -16.87
C TYR A 25 -1.02 2.88 -15.60
N PHE A 26 -1.82 3.74 -14.97
CA PHE A 26 -2.54 3.42 -13.74
C PHE A 26 -3.55 2.29 -13.99
N ARG A 27 -3.19 1.09 -13.56
CA ARG A 27 -4.03 -0.11 -13.67
C ARG A 27 -4.46 -0.69 -12.33
N ASP A 28 -3.83 -0.25 -11.23
CA ASP A 28 -4.12 -0.76 -9.90
C ASP A 28 -4.00 0.35 -8.85
N LEU A 29 -4.96 0.39 -7.92
CA LEU A 29 -4.92 1.27 -6.73
C LEU A 29 -3.69 1.01 -5.84
N SER A 30 -2.96 -0.09 -6.06
CA SER A 30 -1.69 -0.38 -5.39
C SER A 30 -0.61 0.68 -5.65
N ASP A 31 -0.68 1.37 -6.76
CA ASP A 31 0.26 2.45 -7.10
C ASP A 31 -0.05 3.79 -6.39
N LEU A 32 -1.28 3.95 -5.87
CA LEU A 32 -1.74 5.24 -5.33
C LEU A 32 -0.88 5.81 -4.19
N PRO A 33 -0.49 5.06 -3.16
CA PRO A 33 0.34 5.60 -2.09
C PRO A 33 1.70 6.09 -2.58
N MET A 34 2.30 5.38 -3.53
CA MET A 34 3.58 5.75 -4.11
C MET A 34 3.46 7.00 -4.98
N ILE A 35 2.40 7.11 -5.77
CA ILE A 35 2.10 8.31 -6.57
C ILE A 35 1.96 9.53 -5.68
N ILE A 36 1.23 9.42 -4.55
CA ILE A 36 1.04 10.52 -3.60
C ILE A 36 2.37 10.93 -2.97
N ILE A 37 3.16 9.98 -2.46
CA ILE A 37 4.43 10.27 -1.78
C ILE A 37 5.42 10.90 -2.75
N VAL A 38 5.66 10.29 -3.90
CA VAL A 38 6.61 10.79 -4.91
C VAL A 38 6.12 12.12 -5.47
N GLY A 39 4.81 12.28 -5.71
CA GLY A 39 4.21 13.53 -6.15
C GLY A 39 4.44 14.66 -5.16
N TYR A 40 4.16 14.44 -3.88
CA TYR A 40 4.37 15.44 -2.83
C TYR A 40 5.84 15.86 -2.73
N VAL A 41 6.77 14.90 -2.67
CA VAL A 41 8.21 15.17 -2.59
C VAL A 41 8.71 15.94 -3.82
N SER A 42 8.21 15.57 -5.00
CA SER A 42 8.60 16.21 -6.26
C SER A 42 8.08 17.65 -6.36
N ILE A 43 6.84 17.90 -5.99
CA ILE A 43 6.25 19.26 -5.99
C ILE A 43 6.97 20.14 -4.97
N ARG A 44 7.22 19.63 -3.75
CA ARG A 44 7.99 20.36 -2.74
C ARG A 44 9.40 20.68 -3.23
N GLY A 45 10.08 19.71 -3.84
CA GLY A 45 11.42 19.90 -4.37
C GLY A 45 11.46 20.95 -5.51
N LEU A 46 10.45 20.99 -6.39
CA LEU A 46 10.32 22.06 -7.38
C LEU A 46 10.15 23.42 -6.71
N TYR A 47 9.28 23.52 -5.71
CA TYR A 47 9.10 24.75 -4.95
C TYR A 47 10.42 25.27 -4.35
N VAL A 48 11.19 24.39 -3.70
CA VAL A 48 12.50 24.70 -3.14
C VAL A 48 13.51 25.11 -4.23
N ALA A 49 13.50 24.42 -5.39
CA ALA A 49 14.43 24.71 -6.48
C ALA A 49 14.24 26.11 -7.13
N PHE A 50 13.05 26.67 -7.04
CA PHE A 50 12.70 27.95 -7.66
C PHE A 50 12.43 29.09 -6.68
N SER A 51 12.29 28.82 -5.39
CA SER A 51 12.06 29.82 -4.35
C SER A 51 13.32 30.02 -3.51
N LYS A 52 13.92 31.23 -3.56
CA LYS A 52 15.11 31.55 -2.79
C LYS A 52 14.87 31.43 -1.27
N ALA A 53 13.71 31.90 -0.80
CA ALA A 53 13.34 31.79 0.60
C ALA A 53 13.20 30.34 1.06
N ALA A 54 12.53 29.51 0.26
CA ALA A 54 12.37 28.08 0.56
C ALA A 54 13.70 27.32 0.52
N TYR A 55 14.60 27.67 -0.40
CA TYR A 55 15.93 27.06 -0.47
C TYR A 55 16.79 27.42 0.74
N GLU A 56 16.82 28.71 1.13
CA GLU A 56 17.57 29.15 2.31
C GLU A 56 17.01 28.58 3.61
N GLU A 57 15.70 28.38 3.70
CA GLU A 57 15.04 27.72 4.82
C GLU A 57 15.39 26.23 4.88
N GLU A 58 15.29 25.52 3.75
CA GLU A 58 15.68 24.10 3.65
C GLU A 58 17.16 23.91 3.98
N GLU A 59 18.05 24.79 3.49
CA GLU A 59 19.48 24.73 3.81
C GLU A 59 19.74 24.97 5.30
N ARG A 60 19.04 25.90 5.92
CA ARG A 60 19.11 26.14 7.38
C ARG A 60 18.62 24.95 8.16
N GLU A 61 17.49 24.34 7.77
CA GLU A 61 16.97 23.14 8.41
C GLU A 61 17.93 21.96 8.28
N GLN A 62 18.55 21.78 7.10
CA GLN A 62 19.54 20.71 6.90
C GLN A 62 20.79 20.93 7.74
N ARG A 63 21.30 22.15 7.84
CA ARG A 63 22.44 22.47 8.72
C ARG A 63 22.10 22.20 10.20
N ARG A 64 20.93 22.67 10.67
CA ARG A 64 20.43 22.41 12.04
C ARG A 64 20.32 20.92 12.32
N THR A 65 19.74 20.17 11.42
CA THR A 65 19.61 18.72 11.53
C THR A 65 20.98 18.03 11.58
N LYS A 66 21.90 18.39 10.72
CA LYS A 66 23.28 17.83 10.73
C LYS A 66 24.01 18.13 12.02
N LEU A 67 23.91 19.35 12.55
CA LEU A 67 24.53 19.74 13.82
C LEU A 67 23.91 18.95 14.99
N LEU A 68 22.58 18.80 15.00
CA LEU A 68 21.89 18.00 16.00
C LEU A 68 22.36 16.54 15.96
N TYR A 69 22.39 15.91 14.79
CA TYR A 69 22.90 14.55 14.62
C TYR A 69 24.36 14.43 15.06
N ARG A 70 25.22 15.41 14.69
CA ARG A 70 26.62 15.42 15.11
C ARG A 70 26.77 15.49 16.62
N LYS A 71 25.91 16.25 17.30
CA LYS A 71 25.92 16.36 18.76
C LYS A 71 25.42 15.09 19.45
N LEU A 72 24.38 14.43 18.88
CA LEU A 72 23.78 13.23 19.45
C LEU A 72 24.58 11.95 19.18
N PHE A 73 25.10 11.82 17.97
CA PHE A 73 25.74 10.59 17.47
C PHE A 73 27.23 10.72 17.21
N GLY A 74 27.81 11.92 17.39
CA GLY A 74 29.24 12.16 17.17
C GLY A 74 29.67 11.78 15.74
N ARG A 75 30.67 10.89 15.64
CA ARG A 75 31.20 10.38 14.36
C ARG A 75 30.19 9.54 13.53
N PHE A 76 29.13 9.04 14.17
CA PHE A 76 28.07 8.26 13.51
C PHE A 76 26.91 9.12 13.00
N ALA A 77 27.02 10.44 13.07
CA ALA A 77 25.96 11.37 12.67
C ALA A 77 25.44 11.12 11.24
N TYR A 78 26.34 10.89 10.29
CA TYR A 78 25.97 10.61 8.90
C TYR A 78 25.15 9.33 8.74
N VAL A 79 25.56 8.28 9.42
CA VAL A 79 24.82 7.00 9.40
C VAL A 79 23.43 7.20 9.98
N ALA A 80 23.31 7.91 11.09
CA ALA A 80 22.04 8.15 11.75
C ALA A 80 21.09 9.04 10.92
N SER A 81 21.57 10.00 10.14
CA SER A 81 20.75 10.88 9.30
C SER A 81 20.30 10.22 8.00
N ASP A 82 21.18 9.44 7.39
CA ASP A 82 20.99 9.00 6.01
C ASP A 82 20.41 7.58 5.91
N VAL A 83 20.58 6.75 6.93
CA VAL A 83 20.07 5.37 6.94
C VAL A 83 18.54 5.26 6.72
N PRO A 84 17.68 6.02 7.40
CA PRO A 84 16.25 5.91 7.18
C PRO A 84 15.85 6.29 5.75
N ILE A 85 16.48 7.34 5.22
CA ILE A 85 16.22 7.79 3.84
C ILE A 85 16.69 6.73 2.85
N ALA A 86 17.88 6.14 3.06
CA ALA A 86 18.42 5.08 2.24
C ALA A 86 17.52 3.83 2.27
N LEU A 87 16.99 3.44 3.43
CA LEU A 87 16.07 2.31 3.56
C LEU A 87 14.76 2.54 2.80
N VAL A 88 14.19 3.74 2.89
CA VAL A 88 12.97 4.10 2.16
C VAL A 88 13.23 4.14 0.65
N LEU A 89 14.35 4.72 0.21
CA LEU A 89 14.72 4.76 -1.20
C LEU A 89 15.00 3.36 -1.75
N LEU A 90 15.68 2.51 -0.99
CA LEU A 90 15.91 1.11 -1.37
C LEU A 90 14.59 0.36 -1.51
N ALA A 91 13.68 0.53 -0.55
CA ALA A 91 12.36 -0.08 -0.62
C ALA A 91 11.59 0.40 -1.87
N ALA A 92 11.63 1.69 -2.18
CA ALA A 92 11.00 2.26 -3.36
C ALA A 92 11.61 1.71 -4.67
N LEU A 93 12.94 1.63 -4.76
CA LEU A 93 13.62 1.07 -5.93
C LEU A 93 13.28 -0.42 -6.12
N LEU A 94 13.30 -1.22 -5.06
CA LEU A 94 12.93 -2.63 -5.14
C LEU A 94 11.47 -2.80 -5.59
N ALA A 95 10.55 -1.98 -5.09
CA ALA A 95 9.15 -2.00 -5.52
C ALA A 95 8.95 -1.60 -6.99
N LEU A 96 9.85 -0.76 -7.53
CA LEU A 96 9.80 -0.28 -8.92
C LEU A 96 10.33 -1.28 -9.94
N PHE A 97 11.47 -1.90 -9.63
CA PHE A 97 12.24 -2.68 -10.61
C PHE A 97 12.09 -4.18 -10.47
N CYS A 98 11.54 -4.66 -9.34
CA CYS A 98 11.38 -6.08 -9.10
C CYS A 98 9.90 -6.48 -9.10
N PRO A 99 9.55 -7.66 -9.63
CA PRO A 99 8.20 -8.20 -9.50
C PRO A 99 7.87 -8.41 -8.02
N LEU A 100 6.66 -8.03 -7.61
CA LEU A 100 6.24 -8.07 -6.21
C LEU A 100 5.96 -9.51 -5.77
N THR A 101 7.03 -10.27 -5.53
CA THR A 101 6.96 -11.61 -4.94
C THR A 101 6.69 -11.52 -3.44
N ASP A 102 6.25 -12.63 -2.81
CA ASP A 102 5.98 -12.64 -1.36
C ASP A 102 7.29 -12.43 -0.55
N ALA A 103 8.41 -12.93 -1.05
CA ALA A 103 9.72 -12.67 -0.46
C ALA A 103 10.10 -11.17 -0.53
N LEU A 104 9.93 -10.53 -1.70
CA LEU A 104 10.19 -9.10 -1.84
C LEU A 104 9.25 -8.27 -0.96
N ARG A 105 7.98 -8.67 -0.86
CA ARG A 105 7.02 -8.02 0.03
C ARG A 105 7.47 -8.07 1.49
N ALA A 106 7.93 -9.23 1.97
CA ALA A 106 8.48 -9.38 3.31
C ALA A 106 9.70 -8.45 3.53
N VAL A 107 10.60 -8.36 2.55
CA VAL A 107 11.76 -7.44 2.61
C VAL A 107 11.29 -5.98 2.69
N LEU A 108 10.34 -5.56 1.84
CA LEU A 108 9.81 -4.19 1.85
C LEU A 108 9.15 -3.83 3.19
N ILE A 109 8.33 -4.74 3.75
CA ILE A 109 7.72 -4.55 5.07
C ILE A 109 8.79 -4.42 6.15
N THR A 110 9.82 -5.25 6.12
CA THR A 110 10.93 -5.21 7.08
C THR A 110 11.67 -3.87 7.00
N LEU A 111 12.02 -3.40 5.79
CA LEU A 111 12.71 -2.11 5.60
C LEU A 111 11.86 -0.93 6.10
N LEU A 112 10.57 -0.91 5.77
CA LEU A 112 9.65 0.13 6.22
C LEU A 112 9.44 0.10 7.74
N THR A 113 9.38 -1.09 8.33
CA THR A 113 9.25 -1.27 9.78
C THR A 113 10.50 -0.75 10.50
N LEU A 114 11.69 -1.10 10.02
CA LEU A 114 12.95 -0.60 10.58
C LEU A 114 13.05 0.92 10.47
N ALA A 115 12.70 1.51 9.32
CA ALA A 115 12.67 2.95 9.14
C ALA A 115 11.67 3.63 10.09
N SER A 116 10.51 3.02 10.32
CA SER A 116 9.48 3.51 11.24
C SER A 116 9.95 3.47 12.69
N ILE A 117 10.51 2.36 13.14
CA ILE A 117 11.07 2.19 14.51
C ILE A 117 12.14 3.25 14.74
N TYR A 118 13.03 3.43 13.79
CA TYR A 118 14.11 4.42 13.90
C TYR A 118 13.55 5.85 13.99
N THR A 119 12.55 6.19 13.15
CA THR A 119 11.91 7.51 13.15
C THR A 119 11.20 7.78 14.48
N ILE A 120 10.51 6.77 15.03
CA ILE A 120 9.83 6.87 16.34
C ILE A 120 10.84 7.06 17.46
N TYR A 121 11.92 6.26 17.48
CA TYR A 121 12.97 6.35 18.48
C TYR A 121 13.65 7.71 18.47
N PHE A 122 14.01 8.21 17.28
CA PHE A 122 14.62 9.52 17.11
C PHE A 122 13.68 10.65 17.51
N GLY A 123 12.42 10.59 17.06
CA GLY A 123 11.40 11.57 17.45
C GLY A 123 11.17 11.60 18.96
N TRP A 124 11.09 10.43 19.59
CA TRP A 124 10.96 10.33 21.04
C TRP A 124 12.18 10.89 21.77
N TYR A 125 13.38 10.59 21.30
CA TYR A 125 14.64 11.08 21.88
C TYR A 125 14.72 12.62 21.81
N VAL A 126 14.41 13.21 20.67
CA VAL A 126 14.35 14.68 20.49
C VAL A 126 13.31 15.32 21.42
N LEU A 127 12.14 14.66 21.56
CA LEU A 127 11.05 15.15 22.39
C LEU A 127 11.36 15.03 23.92
N SER A 128 12.03 13.96 24.33
CA SER A 128 12.35 13.72 25.74
C SER A 128 13.39 14.72 26.27
N ASN A 129 14.31 15.15 25.44
CA ASN A 129 15.35 16.11 25.83
C ASN A 129 14.88 17.56 25.93
N LYS A 130 13.64 17.89 25.51
CA LYS A 130 12.97 19.21 25.62
C LYS A 130 13.80 20.44 25.18
N ARG A 131 14.95 20.24 24.55
CA ARG A 131 15.88 21.29 24.16
C ARG A 131 16.03 21.32 22.64
N THR A 132 15.79 22.46 22.06
CA THR A 132 16.04 22.70 20.63
C THR A 132 17.40 23.37 20.53
N TYR A 133 18.30 22.80 19.72
CA TYR A 133 19.60 23.39 19.44
C TYR A 133 19.49 24.21 18.17
N ILE A 134 19.87 25.48 18.25
CA ILE A 134 19.91 26.42 17.15
C ILE A 134 21.37 26.83 16.93
N GLU A 135 21.74 27.01 15.66
CA GLU A 135 23.05 27.57 15.31
C GLU A 135 23.14 29.00 15.82
N ASP A 136 24.15 29.31 16.62
CA ASP A 136 24.39 30.64 17.07
C ASP A 136 24.94 31.49 15.90
N LYS A 137 24.16 32.49 15.46
CA LYS A 137 24.50 33.32 14.33
C LYS A 137 25.74 34.18 14.58
N ASP A 138 26.07 34.41 15.85
CA ASP A 138 27.18 35.29 16.26
C ASP A 138 28.46 34.48 16.57
N SER A 139 28.42 33.14 16.44
CA SER A 139 29.56 32.29 16.65
C SER A 139 30.31 32.00 15.36
N GLU A 140 31.56 32.40 15.26
CA GLU A 140 32.46 32.10 14.12
C GLU A 140 32.70 30.60 13.93
N ASN A 141 32.46 29.78 14.95
CA ASN A 141 32.69 28.32 14.95
C ASN A 141 31.42 27.48 14.78
N GLY A 142 30.25 28.10 14.53
CA GLY A 142 29.00 27.36 14.37
C GLY A 142 28.54 26.65 15.65
N GLU A 143 28.71 27.26 16.82
CA GLU A 143 28.25 26.71 18.09
C GLU A 143 26.70 26.68 18.14
N LEU A 144 26.18 25.65 18.78
CA LEU A 144 24.74 25.47 18.96
C LEU A 144 24.25 26.18 20.22
N ARG A 145 23.38 27.15 20.06
CA ARG A 145 22.67 27.77 21.16
C ARG A 145 21.38 27.01 21.49
N VAL A 146 21.07 26.93 22.78
CA VAL A 146 19.83 26.31 23.26
C VAL A 146 18.75 27.39 23.31
N GLU A 147 17.74 27.28 22.44
CA GLU A 147 16.59 28.17 22.45
C GLU A 147 15.30 27.41 22.76
N GLU A 148 14.43 28.03 23.57
CA GLU A 148 13.09 27.49 23.88
C GLU A 148 12.08 27.96 22.81
N GLU A 149 12.02 27.26 21.68
CA GLU A 149 11.11 27.61 20.59
C GLU A 149 9.96 26.61 20.47
N ASN A 150 8.76 27.01 20.90
CA ASN A 150 7.60 26.12 20.98
C ASN A 150 6.94 25.82 19.62
N ALA A 151 6.98 26.78 18.69
CA ALA A 151 6.31 26.62 17.39
C ALA A 151 7.00 25.60 16.47
N TRP A 152 8.34 25.62 16.41
CA TRP A 152 9.11 24.68 15.59
C TRP A 152 8.99 23.23 16.06
N LYS A 153 8.90 23.04 17.40
CA LYS A 153 8.65 21.73 18.00
C LYS A 153 7.32 21.11 17.54
N MET A 154 6.29 21.94 17.39
CA MET A 154 4.98 21.47 16.95
C MET A 154 5.00 21.03 15.49
N VAL A 155 5.60 21.80 14.61
CA VAL A 155 5.72 21.46 13.15
C VAL A 155 6.53 20.19 12.95
N SER A 156 7.66 20.04 13.64
CA SER A 156 8.49 18.84 13.56
C SER A 156 7.77 17.60 14.10
N ARG A 157 7.00 17.74 15.18
CA ARG A 157 6.16 16.64 15.73
C ARG A 157 5.10 16.19 14.74
N VAL A 158 4.34 17.12 14.17
CA VAL A 158 3.28 16.83 13.20
C VAL A 158 3.89 16.14 11.99
N HIS A 159 5.01 16.65 11.47
CA HIS A 159 5.68 16.04 10.31
C HIS A 159 6.15 14.60 10.59
N SER A 160 6.77 14.35 11.74
CA SER A 160 7.19 12.99 12.13
C SER A 160 6.02 12.05 12.32
N ILE A 161 4.92 12.50 12.93
CA ILE A 161 3.70 11.69 13.11
C ILE A 161 3.09 11.34 11.74
N VAL A 162 2.99 12.32 10.83
CA VAL A 162 2.45 12.08 9.47
C VAL A 162 3.33 11.09 8.71
N LEU A 163 4.65 11.20 8.80
CA LEU A 163 5.58 10.28 8.15
C LEU A 163 5.44 8.84 8.68
N VAL A 164 5.35 8.68 10.00
CA VAL A 164 5.13 7.38 10.63
C VAL A 164 3.77 6.79 10.21
N LEU A 165 2.71 7.59 10.21
CA LEU A 165 1.39 7.16 9.75
C LEU A 165 1.43 6.69 8.28
N LEU A 166 2.10 7.43 7.40
CA LEU A 166 2.24 7.04 6.00
C LEU A 166 3.03 5.74 5.84
N MET A 167 4.10 5.54 6.62
CA MET A 167 4.88 4.30 6.61
C MET A 167 4.06 3.11 7.11
N VAL A 168 3.30 3.28 8.21
CA VAL A 168 2.41 2.24 8.75
C VAL A 168 1.29 1.90 7.75
N LEU A 169 0.62 2.91 7.20
CA LEU A 169 -0.42 2.71 6.19
C LEU A 169 0.13 2.04 4.93
N GLY A 170 1.33 2.43 4.48
CA GLY A 170 2.01 1.78 3.37
C GLY A 170 2.36 0.33 3.66
N GLY A 171 2.86 0.02 4.85
CA GLY A 171 3.13 -1.34 5.30
C GLY A 171 1.87 -2.21 5.38
N LEU A 172 0.80 -1.69 5.96
CA LEU A 172 -0.51 -2.36 6.00
C LEU A 172 -1.04 -2.62 4.59
N TYR A 173 -0.92 -1.63 3.70
CA TYR A 173 -1.32 -1.77 2.31
C TYR A 173 -0.54 -2.88 1.58
N LEU A 174 0.79 -2.95 1.74
CA LEU A 174 1.63 -4.00 1.16
C LEU A 174 1.29 -5.39 1.70
N TYR A 175 0.89 -5.46 2.98
CA TYR A 175 0.58 -6.73 3.64
C TYR A 175 -0.82 -7.25 3.32
N PHE A 176 -1.84 -6.41 3.45
CA PHE A 176 -3.25 -6.80 3.32
C PHE A 176 -3.84 -6.56 1.93
N GLY A 177 -3.14 -5.80 1.07
CA GLY A 177 -3.70 -5.29 -0.17
C GLY A 177 -4.57 -4.05 0.04
N ALA A 178 -5.31 -3.68 -0.99
CA ALA A 178 -6.13 -2.48 -0.95
C ALA A 178 -7.25 -2.59 0.11
N PRO A 179 -7.44 -1.60 0.97
CA PRO A 179 -8.45 -1.63 2.03
C PRO A 179 -9.88 -1.92 1.53
N TYR A 180 -10.21 -1.49 0.32
CA TYR A 180 -11.53 -1.74 -0.26
C TYR A 180 -11.78 -3.24 -0.51
N ILE A 181 -10.75 -4.04 -0.82
CA ILE A 181 -10.89 -5.50 -0.99
C ILE A 181 -11.34 -6.13 0.32
N TYR A 182 -10.74 -5.72 1.44
CA TYR A 182 -11.16 -6.19 2.76
C TYR A 182 -12.60 -5.78 3.09
N LEU A 183 -12.97 -4.54 2.79
CA LEU A 183 -14.33 -4.04 3.00
C LEU A 183 -15.34 -4.78 2.12
N ASN A 184 -15.01 -5.04 0.86
CA ASN A 184 -15.85 -5.79 -0.05
C ASN A 184 -15.99 -7.25 0.37
N ASN A 185 -14.91 -7.91 0.80
CA ASN A 185 -14.97 -9.26 1.35
C ASN A 185 -15.90 -9.33 2.57
N ARG A 186 -15.83 -8.33 3.46
CA ARG A 186 -16.71 -8.25 4.63
C ARG A 186 -18.17 -8.03 4.24
N LYS A 187 -18.44 -7.12 3.30
CA LYS A 187 -19.79 -6.88 2.78
C LYS A 187 -20.35 -8.15 2.13
N LEU A 188 -19.56 -8.81 1.27
CA LEU A 188 -19.93 -10.07 0.63
C LEU A 188 -20.31 -11.13 1.64
N LYS A 189 -19.46 -11.34 2.67
CA LYS A 189 -19.76 -12.25 3.76
C LYS A 189 -21.10 -11.91 4.43
N THR A 190 -21.29 -10.66 4.83
CA THR A 190 -22.52 -10.23 5.51
C THR A 190 -23.74 -10.47 4.63
N THR A 191 -23.69 -10.13 3.35
CA THR A 191 -24.82 -10.30 2.42
C THR A 191 -25.13 -11.79 2.22
N ILE A 192 -24.13 -12.61 1.92
CA ILE A 192 -24.36 -14.05 1.68
C ILE A 192 -24.89 -14.74 2.93
N THR A 193 -24.31 -14.49 4.10
CA THR A 193 -24.74 -15.14 5.35
C THR A 193 -26.13 -14.70 5.81
N SER A 194 -26.63 -13.56 5.32
CA SER A 194 -27.98 -13.07 5.62
C SER A 194 -29.05 -13.55 4.62
N LEU A 195 -28.69 -14.31 3.58
CA LEU A 195 -29.66 -14.81 2.61
C LEU A 195 -30.69 -15.72 3.27
N ASP A 196 -31.96 -15.45 2.98
CA ASP A 196 -33.11 -16.26 3.40
C ASP A 196 -33.98 -16.57 2.18
N CYS A 197 -33.36 -17.23 1.19
CA CYS A 197 -34.01 -17.62 -0.07
C CYS A 197 -33.43 -18.96 -0.55
N ASN A 198 -34.17 -19.65 -1.43
CA ASN A 198 -33.73 -20.94 -1.99
C ASN A 198 -32.92 -20.78 -3.29
N SER A 199 -32.95 -19.58 -3.88
CA SER A 199 -32.19 -19.24 -5.09
C SER A 199 -31.83 -17.76 -5.09
N ALA A 200 -30.69 -17.44 -5.68
CA ALA A 200 -30.22 -16.07 -5.84
C ALA A 200 -29.47 -15.89 -7.15
N ILE A 201 -29.49 -14.68 -7.70
CA ILE A 201 -28.66 -14.29 -8.83
C ILE A 201 -27.47 -13.52 -8.26
N LEU A 202 -26.25 -13.79 -8.75
CA LEU A 202 -25.03 -13.25 -8.16
C LEU A 202 -24.99 -11.72 -8.28
N GLU A 203 -25.47 -11.18 -9.37
CA GLU A 203 -25.60 -9.74 -9.63
C GLU A 203 -26.43 -9.01 -8.58
N ASP A 204 -27.45 -9.66 -8.04
CA ASP A 204 -28.37 -9.07 -7.06
C ASP A 204 -27.80 -9.11 -5.63
N ILE A 205 -26.95 -10.08 -5.34
CA ILE A 205 -26.46 -10.30 -3.97
C ILE A 205 -25.03 -9.78 -3.71
N VAL A 206 -24.24 -9.50 -4.75
CA VAL A 206 -22.88 -8.94 -4.58
C VAL A 206 -22.99 -7.45 -4.34
N PRO A 207 -22.57 -6.94 -3.17
CA PRO A 207 -22.82 -5.56 -2.74
C PRO A 207 -21.74 -4.56 -3.23
N PHE A 208 -21.11 -4.82 -4.36
CA PHE A 208 -20.11 -3.95 -5.00
C PHE A 208 -20.07 -4.18 -6.51
N GLU A 209 -19.53 -3.22 -7.26
CA GLU A 209 -19.35 -3.37 -8.71
C GLU A 209 -18.33 -4.45 -9.04
N TRP A 210 -18.65 -5.28 -10.02
CA TRP A 210 -17.77 -6.32 -10.55
C TRP A 210 -18.09 -6.59 -12.02
N THR A 211 -17.12 -7.13 -12.75
CA THR A 211 -17.28 -7.52 -14.16
C THR A 211 -17.07 -9.01 -14.35
N MET A 212 -16.15 -9.62 -13.60
CA MET A 212 -15.86 -11.05 -13.67
C MET A 212 -15.71 -11.61 -12.26
N VAL A 213 -16.19 -12.83 -12.06
CA VAL A 213 -15.88 -13.64 -10.89
C VAL A 213 -15.21 -14.93 -11.31
N TYR A 214 -14.18 -15.33 -10.59
CA TYR A 214 -13.42 -16.55 -10.81
C TYR A 214 -13.47 -17.40 -9.55
N THR A 215 -13.62 -18.73 -9.72
CA THR A 215 -13.38 -19.69 -8.63
C THR A 215 -12.23 -20.61 -9.03
N PHE A 216 -11.29 -20.77 -8.13
CA PHE A 216 -10.09 -21.58 -8.36
C PHE A 216 -10.15 -22.86 -7.58
N GLY A 217 -9.63 -23.94 -8.18
CA GLY A 217 -9.48 -25.24 -7.51
C GLY A 217 -8.35 -25.21 -6.47
N PRO A 218 -8.29 -26.22 -5.60
CA PRO A 218 -7.21 -26.37 -4.64
C PRO A 218 -5.85 -26.46 -5.35
N TYR A 219 -4.81 -25.98 -4.67
CA TYR A 219 -3.42 -25.98 -5.17
C TYR A 219 -3.19 -25.15 -6.43
N THR A 220 -4.10 -24.24 -6.78
CA THR A 220 -3.90 -23.31 -7.89
C THR A 220 -2.82 -22.30 -7.52
N SER A 221 -1.73 -22.28 -8.31
CA SER A 221 -0.62 -21.37 -8.05
C SER A 221 -0.99 -19.90 -8.32
N LYS A 222 -0.44 -19.01 -7.51
CA LYS A 222 -0.67 -17.57 -7.66
C LYS A 222 -0.30 -17.03 -9.04
N ASP A 223 0.73 -17.59 -9.66
CA ASP A 223 1.15 -17.17 -11.00
C ASP A 223 0.16 -17.62 -12.08
N TYR A 224 -0.49 -18.77 -11.87
CA TYR A 224 -1.58 -19.19 -12.73
C TYR A 224 -2.80 -18.27 -12.54
N MET A 225 -3.20 -17.97 -11.30
CA MET A 225 -4.29 -17.03 -11.00
C MET A 225 -4.04 -15.65 -11.66
N LYS A 226 -2.82 -15.10 -11.55
CA LYS A 226 -2.45 -13.81 -12.18
C LYS A 226 -2.62 -13.85 -13.69
N ARG A 227 -2.26 -14.96 -14.35
CA ARG A 227 -2.42 -15.12 -15.79
C ARG A 227 -3.88 -15.14 -16.20
N ILE A 228 -4.72 -15.85 -15.45
CA ILE A 228 -6.16 -15.96 -15.73
C ILE A 228 -6.88 -14.64 -15.48
N VAL A 229 -6.66 -14.07 -14.29
CA VAL A 229 -7.31 -12.81 -13.87
C VAL A 229 -6.75 -11.61 -14.65
N GLY A 230 -5.52 -11.73 -15.22
CA GLY A 230 -4.87 -10.67 -15.97
C GLY A 230 -4.35 -9.53 -15.10
N VAL A 231 -4.35 -9.68 -13.76
CA VAL A 231 -3.99 -8.62 -12.79
C VAL A 231 -3.01 -9.14 -11.75
N GLN A 232 -2.00 -8.34 -11.45
CA GLN A 232 -1.14 -8.58 -10.29
C GLN A 232 -1.75 -7.91 -9.07
N SER A 233 -2.22 -8.71 -8.12
CA SER A 233 -2.74 -8.19 -6.86
C SER A 233 -2.14 -8.92 -5.67
N PRO A 234 -1.76 -8.21 -4.59
CA PRO A 234 -1.34 -8.83 -3.34
C PRO A 234 -2.47 -9.63 -2.66
N ALA A 235 -3.72 -9.37 -3.03
CA ALA A 235 -4.88 -10.06 -2.48
C ALA A 235 -5.08 -11.47 -3.06
N LEU A 236 -4.45 -11.82 -4.19
CA LEU A 236 -4.48 -13.17 -4.73
C LEU A 236 -3.66 -14.09 -3.81
N ARG A 237 -4.29 -15.14 -3.30
CA ARG A 237 -3.70 -16.10 -2.37
C ARG A 237 -3.86 -17.50 -2.93
N GLU A 238 -2.84 -18.32 -2.77
CA GLU A 238 -2.89 -19.74 -3.15
C GLU A 238 -3.71 -20.52 -2.13
N SER A 239 -4.62 -21.33 -2.61
CA SER A 239 -5.29 -22.35 -1.82
C SER A 239 -4.33 -23.53 -1.64
N ILE A 240 -3.80 -23.69 -0.43
CA ILE A 240 -2.81 -24.74 -0.10
C ILE A 240 -3.44 -26.02 0.41
N ASN A 241 -4.75 -26.03 0.65
CA ASN A 241 -5.50 -27.19 1.17
C ASN A 241 -6.76 -27.44 0.36
N GLU A 242 -7.20 -28.70 0.36
CA GLU A 242 -8.50 -29.06 -0.18
C GLU A 242 -9.65 -28.50 0.68
N GLY A 243 -10.80 -28.26 0.06
CA GLY A 243 -11.99 -27.76 0.74
C GLY A 243 -12.03 -26.26 0.99
N MET A 244 -10.98 -25.51 0.64
CA MET A 244 -11.01 -24.06 0.71
C MET A 244 -11.85 -23.46 -0.42
N VAL A 245 -12.59 -22.41 -0.12
CA VAL A 245 -13.22 -21.52 -1.09
C VAL A 245 -12.18 -20.53 -1.57
N ASP A 246 -11.95 -20.47 -2.88
CA ASP A 246 -11.05 -19.51 -3.50
C ASP A 246 -11.80 -18.77 -4.62
N VAL A 247 -12.22 -17.55 -4.32
CA VAL A 247 -13.06 -16.73 -5.18
C VAL A 247 -12.45 -15.36 -5.34
N VAL A 248 -12.35 -14.92 -6.60
CA VAL A 248 -11.79 -13.61 -6.96
C VAL A 248 -12.77 -12.85 -7.81
N PHE A 249 -13.18 -11.67 -7.37
CA PHE A 249 -13.97 -10.73 -8.17
C PHE A 249 -13.07 -9.65 -8.75
N THR A 250 -13.31 -9.32 -10.01
CA THR A 250 -12.62 -8.23 -10.70
C THR A 250 -13.60 -7.20 -11.25
N ASP A 251 -13.18 -5.96 -11.32
CA ASP A 251 -13.85 -4.90 -12.04
C ASP A 251 -12.84 -4.06 -12.82
N ARG A 252 -13.11 -3.86 -14.13
CA ARG A 252 -12.28 -3.04 -15.03
C ARG A 252 -10.78 -3.32 -14.90
N GLY A 253 -10.41 -4.61 -14.83
CA GLY A 253 -9.00 -5.02 -14.71
C GLY A 253 -8.38 -4.83 -13.33
N ARG A 254 -9.21 -4.80 -12.25
CA ARG A 254 -8.75 -4.73 -10.85
C ARG A 254 -9.40 -5.82 -10.04
N VAL A 255 -8.67 -6.37 -9.07
CA VAL A 255 -9.26 -7.23 -8.05
C VAL A 255 -10.05 -6.37 -7.07
N VAL A 256 -11.36 -6.59 -6.98
CA VAL A 256 -12.26 -5.84 -6.08
C VAL A 256 -12.64 -6.63 -4.83
N ALA A 257 -12.60 -7.96 -4.90
CA ALA A 257 -12.70 -8.84 -3.74
C ALA A 257 -11.90 -10.11 -4.01
N SER A 258 -11.32 -10.70 -2.98
CA SER A 258 -10.58 -11.96 -3.07
C SER A 258 -10.68 -12.69 -1.74
N VAL A 259 -11.21 -13.87 -1.77
CA VAL A 259 -11.47 -14.73 -0.60
C VAL A 259 -10.80 -16.06 -0.81
N CYS A 260 -9.95 -16.48 0.12
CA CYS A 260 -9.32 -17.78 0.14
C CYS A 260 -9.33 -18.28 1.59
N ALA A 261 -10.31 -19.11 1.96
CA ALA A 261 -10.46 -19.65 3.31
C ALA A 261 -11.42 -20.84 3.33
N TYR A 262 -11.47 -21.56 4.45
CA TYR A 262 -12.45 -22.62 4.66
C TYR A 262 -13.87 -22.07 4.80
N PRO A 263 -14.90 -22.79 4.26
CA PRO A 263 -16.30 -22.38 4.36
C PRO A 263 -16.74 -22.06 5.80
N GLU A 264 -16.29 -22.84 6.78
CA GLU A 264 -16.63 -22.68 8.19
C GLU A 264 -16.14 -21.33 8.75
N ASN A 265 -14.98 -20.84 8.28
CA ASN A 265 -14.43 -19.55 8.68
C ASN A 265 -15.13 -18.38 7.97
N LEU A 266 -15.61 -18.64 6.76
CA LEU A 266 -16.34 -17.65 5.95
C LEU A 266 -17.81 -17.55 6.38
N GLY A 267 -18.43 -18.66 6.79
CA GLY A 267 -19.88 -18.80 6.98
C GLY A 267 -20.62 -19.04 5.65
N TYR A 268 -19.88 -19.23 4.55
CA TYR A 268 -20.46 -19.55 3.25
C TYR A 268 -19.51 -20.34 2.36
N ASP A 269 -20.10 -21.08 1.39
CA ASP A 269 -19.42 -21.77 0.29
C ASP A 269 -20.01 -21.26 -1.03
N LEU A 270 -19.17 -20.93 -2.00
CA LEU A 270 -19.58 -20.47 -3.32
C LEU A 270 -18.89 -21.32 -4.38
N LYS A 271 -19.69 -22.05 -5.16
CA LYS A 271 -19.21 -22.93 -6.22
C LYS A 271 -19.90 -22.67 -7.54
N ILE A 272 -19.08 -22.54 -8.57
CA ILE A 272 -19.51 -22.43 -9.97
C ILE A 272 -19.03 -23.67 -10.70
N SER A 273 -19.88 -24.27 -11.51
CA SER A 273 -19.57 -25.46 -12.34
C SER A 273 -20.24 -25.37 -13.70
N GLY A 274 -19.86 -26.26 -14.60
CA GLY A 274 -20.44 -26.37 -15.94
C GLY A 274 -19.41 -26.08 -17.05
N GLU A 275 -19.71 -26.55 -18.26
CA GLU A 275 -18.76 -26.44 -19.39
C GLU A 275 -18.55 -24.98 -19.83
N LYS A 276 -19.61 -24.20 -19.89
CA LYS A 276 -19.52 -22.77 -20.27
C LYS A 276 -18.81 -21.90 -19.25
N ALA A 277 -18.89 -22.27 -17.97
CA ALA A 277 -18.17 -21.58 -16.91
C ALA A 277 -16.71 -22.02 -16.75
N THR A 278 -16.29 -23.12 -17.41
CA THR A 278 -14.92 -23.62 -17.26
C THR A 278 -13.95 -22.84 -18.14
N TYR A 279 -12.90 -22.33 -17.52
CA TYR A 279 -11.86 -21.60 -18.24
C TYR A 279 -11.11 -22.55 -19.21
N PRO A 280 -10.81 -22.11 -20.47
CA PRO A 280 -10.02 -22.92 -21.39
C PRO A 280 -8.66 -23.31 -20.80
N GLY A 281 -8.44 -24.61 -20.58
CA GLY A 281 -7.24 -25.14 -19.91
C GLY A 281 -7.50 -25.67 -18.49
N GLY A 282 -8.71 -25.52 -17.97
CA GLY A 282 -9.14 -26.10 -16.68
C GLY A 282 -8.61 -25.33 -15.46
N GLY A 283 -8.87 -25.86 -14.27
CA GLY A 283 -8.36 -25.32 -12.98
C GLY A 283 -9.06 -24.05 -12.45
N CYS A 284 -9.98 -23.50 -13.23
CA CYS A 284 -10.72 -22.29 -12.87
C CYS A 284 -12.10 -22.33 -13.52
N THR A 285 -13.12 -21.84 -12.82
CA THR A 285 -14.42 -21.49 -13.40
C THR A 285 -14.66 -19.99 -13.25
N TYR A 286 -15.49 -19.43 -14.12
CA TYR A 286 -15.74 -17.98 -14.14
C TYR A 286 -17.17 -17.68 -14.58
N LEU A 287 -17.66 -16.49 -14.20
CA LEU A 287 -18.87 -15.87 -14.72
C LEU A 287 -18.58 -14.41 -15.05
N GLU A 288 -19.26 -13.92 -16.07
CA GLU A 288 -19.28 -12.51 -16.43
C GLU A 288 -20.53 -11.84 -15.84
N TYR A 289 -20.42 -10.57 -15.49
CA TYR A 289 -21.58 -9.78 -15.07
C TYR A 289 -22.61 -9.73 -16.22
N GLY A 290 -23.83 -10.15 -15.95
CA GLY A 290 -24.89 -10.26 -16.96
C GLY A 290 -25.20 -11.70 -17.40
N ASP A 291 -24.40 -12.68 -17.00
CA ASP A 291 -24.68 -14.12 -17.26
C ASP A 291 -25.96 -14.63 -16.56
N GLN A 292 -26.45 -13.86 -15.59
CA GLN A 292 -27.66 -14.15 -14.81
C GLN A 292 -27.70 -15.58 -14.24
N ALA A 293 -26.54 -16.09 -13.85
CA ALA A 293 -26.42 -17.42 -13.31
C ALA A 293 -27.20 -17.54 -12.00
N VAL A 294 -28.17 -18.48 -11.99
CA VAL A 294 -28.99 -18.75 -10.81
C VAL A 294 -28.28 -19.73 -9.89
N PHE A 295 -27.99 -19.27 -8.68
CA PHE A 295 -27.42 -20.08 -7.62
C PHE A 295 -28.53 -20.71 -6.79
N LYS A 296 -28.46 -22.03 -6.62
CA LYS A 296 -29.20 -22.71 -5.58
C LYS A 296 -28.59 -22.36 -4.23
N VAL A 297 -29.41 -21.87 -3.32
CA VAL A 297 -29.01 -21.51 -1.96
C VAL A 297 -29.51 -22.59 -1.00
N THR A 298 -28.60 -23.14 -0.20
CA THR A 298 -28.94 -24.08 0.89
C THR A 298 -28.28 -23.57 2.17
N LYS A 299 -28.98 -23.69 3.28
CA LYS A 299 -28.50 -23.32 4.59
C LYS A 299 -28.45 -24.55 5.48
N GLU A 300 -27.27 -24.87 5.96
CA GLU A 300 -27.02 -25.97 6.89
C GLU A 300 -26.30 -25.39 8.10
N ASP A 301 -26.94 -25.42 9.25
CA ASP A 301 -26.48 -24.75 10.48
C ASP A 301 -26.13 -23.27 10.21
N ASP A 302 -24.89 -22.89 10.44
CA ASP A 302 -24.38 -21.52 10.22
C ASP A 302 -23.72 -21.33 8.85
N LEU A 303 -23.83 -22.33 7.94
CA LEU A 303 -23.16 -22.31 6.64
C LEU A 303 -24.18 -22.14 5.52
N VAL A 304 -23.99 -21.09 4.70
CA VAL A 304 -24.77 -20.85 3.48
C VAL A 304 -23.99 -21.34 2.27
N ARG A 305 -24.57 -22.25 1.49
CA ARG A 305 -23.95 -22.77 0.26
C ARG A 305 -24.66 -22.23 -0.96
N LEU A 306 -23.88 -21.65 -1.86
CA LEU A 306 -24.30 -21.18 -3.17
C LEU A 306 -23.68 -22.08 -4.24
N TYR A 307 -24.51 -22.71 -5.03
CA TYR A 307 -24.08 -23.58 -6.11
C TYR A 307 -24.78 -23.19 -7.41
N ALA A 308 -24.02 -22.89 -8.46
CA ALA A 308 -24.53 -22.69 -9.81
C ALA A 308 -23.92 -23.70 -10.78
N ARG A 309 -24.73 -24.18 -11.70
CA ARG A 309 -24.31 -24.97 -12.86
C ARG A 309 -24.68 -24.24 -14.12
N VAL A 310 -23.69 -23.88 -14.91
CA VAL A 310 -23.85 -23.13 -16.17
C VAL A 310 -23.61 -24.11 -17.32
N GLU A 311 -24.68 -24.40 -18.06
CA GLU A 311 -24.72 -25.38 -19.17
C GLU A 311 -24.56 -24.69 -20.53
#